data_c5600f196089a90e6556b5c3d6f40124
#
_entry.id   c5600f196089a90e6556b5c3d6f40124
#
_cell.length_a   1.000
_cell.length_b   1.000
_cell.length_c   1.000
_cell.angle_alpha   90.00
_cell.angle_beta   90.00
_cell.angle_gamma   90.00
#
_symmetry.space_group_name_H-M   'P 1'
#
loop_
_entity.id
_entity.type
_entity.pdbx_description
1 polymer ?
#
loop_
_entity_poly.entity_id
_entity_poly.type
_entity_poly.pdbx_seq_one_letter_code
_entity_poly.pdbx_strand_id
1 'polypeptide(L)'
;MKVRTLTAIIALLIFLPILLKGGTILMLFAYLLALIALKELLNMNMIKFLSIPGIFSAIALIIIMLPQSAGDWVSDVQLKSLIAMSFILLSYTVLSKNRFSFMDAAFCLMSVAYVGIGFMYFYATRSYGLHYILFAFLIVWLTDTGAYIFGRLMGKHKLWPVISPNKTIEGFIGGLICSLIVPLVMMFFVDFHLNIWLLLLITIILSVFGQLGDLVESGFKRHFGVKDSGKILPGHGGILDRFDSFMFVLPLLNILLLQM
;
A
#
# COMPACT_ATOMS: atom_id res chain seq x y z
N MET A 1 -14.98 -1.02 21.84
CA MET A 1 -15.33 0.10 20.96
C MET A 1 -14.54 1.37 21.28
N LYS A 2 -14.51 1.89 22.51
CA LYS A 2 -13.83 3.15 22.88
C LYS A 2 -12.36 3.26 22.41
N VAL A 3 -11.55 2.20 22.60
CA VAL A 3 -10.13 2.20 22.18
C VAL A 3 -9.99 2.34 20.66
N ARG A 4 -10.80 1.63 19.88
CA ARG A 4 -10.78 1.74 18.40
C ARG A 4 -11.08 3.17 17.95
N THR A 5 -12.18 3.75 18.42
CA THR A 5 -12.56 5.11 18.01
C THR A 5 -11.49 6.12 18.40
N LEU A 6 -10.89 6.01 19.58
CA LEU A 6 -9.83 6.90 20.02
C LEU A 6 -8.58 6.80 19.14
N THR A 7 -8.14 5.57 18.83
CA THR A 7 -6.98 5.34 17.95
C THR A 7 -7.23 5.92 16.55
N ALA A 8 -8.44 5.73 15.98
CA ALA A 8 -8.78 6.30 14.67
C ALA A 8 -8.74 7.83 14.68
N ILE A 9 -9.29 8.47 15.72
CA ILE A 9 -9.27 9.93 15.84
C ILE A 9 -7.84 10.45 15.96
N ILE A 10 -7.01 9.85 16.83
CA ILE A 10 -5.61 10.26 16.99
C ILE A 10 -4.83 10.07 15.69
N ALA A 11 -4.98 8.92 15.03
CA ALA A 11 -4.33 8.67 13.74
C ALA A 11 -4.74 9.69 12.69
N LEU A 12 -6.03 10.02 12.60
CA LEU A 12 -6.54 11.01 11.65
C LEU A 12 -6.04 12.42 11.97
N LEU A 13 -5.99 12.81 13.25
CA LEU A 13 -5.49 14.11 13.70
C LEU A 13 -4.00 14.31 13.40
N ILE A 14 -3.22 13.23 13.36
CA ILE A 14 -1.80 13.28 12.98
C ILE A 14 -1.66 13.23 11.46
N PHE A 15 -2.35 12.29 10.82
CA PHE A 15 -2.22 12.01 9.39
C PHE A 15 -2.70 13.17 8.52
N LEU A 16 -3.88 13.72 8.81
CA LEU A 16 -4.51 14.73 7.94
C LEU A 16 -3.71 16.04 7.85
N PRO A 17 -3.21 16.64 8.94
CA PRO A 17 -2.37 17.86 8.84
C PRO A 17 -1.07 17.60 8.06
N ILE A 18 -0.43 16.43 8.23
CA ILE A 18 0.78 16.05 7.51
C ILE A 18 0.49 15.91 6.01
N LEU A 19 -0.61 15.24 5.66
CA LEU A 19 -1.06 15.09 4.27
C LEU A 19 -1.39 16.45 3.63
N LEU A 20 -2.09 17.32 4.34
CA LEU A 20 -2.44 18.66 3.84
C LEU A 20 -1.20 19.52 3.63
N LYS A 21 -0.25 19.51 4.56
CA LYS A 21 1.00 20.25 4.46
C LYS A 21 1.88 19.76 3.33
N GLY A 22 2.01 18.42 3.14
CA GLY A 22 2.85 17.85 2.10
C GLY A 22 4.34 18.09 2.31
N GLY A 23 5.11 18.12 1.20
CA GLY A 23 6.53 18.43 1.21
C GLY A 23 7.39 17.46 2.04
N THR A 24 8.49 17.97 2.59
CA THR A 24 9.47 17.17 3.34
C THR A 24 8.88 16.45 4.56
N ILE A 25 7.89 17.07 5.20
CA ILE A 25 7.24 16.46 6.38
C ILE A 25 6.47 15.21 5.99
N LEU A 26 5.72 15.25 4.89
CA LEU A 26 5.02 14.08 4.38
C LEU A 26 6.01 13.02 3.90
N MET A 27 7.11 13.43 3.27
CA MET A 27 8.18 12.51 2.85
C MET A 27 8.76 11.74 4.04
N LEU A 28 9.18 12.43 5.09
CA LEU A 28 9.70 11.80 6.30
C LEU A 28 8.66 10.90 6.98
N PHE A 29 7.42 11.31 6.98
CA PHE A 29 6.31 10.52 7.51
C PHE A 29 6.07 9.25 6.67
N ALA A 30 6.14 9.34 5.34
CA ALA A 30 6.05 8.19 4.44
C ALA A 30 7.19 7.19 4.70
N TYR A 31 8.43 7.65 4.90
CA TYR A 31 9.56 6.81 5.29
C TYR A 31 9.31 6.08 6.62
N LEU A 32 8.80 6.80 7.62
CA LEU A 32 8.46 6.20 8.91
C LEU A 32 7.41 5.10 8.76
N LEU A 33 6.32 5.37 8.04
CA LEU A 33 5.26 4.39 7.80
C LEU A 33 5.77 3.17 7.03
N ALA A 34 6.60 3.39 6.01
CA ALA A 34 7.20 2.33 5.21
C ALA A 34 8.12 1.42 6.03
N LEU A 35 8.97 1.98 6.89
CA LEU A 35 9.83 1.20 7.79
C LEU A 35 9.01 0.37 8.79
N ILE A 36 7.90 0.91 9.29
CA ILE A 36 6.99 0.18 10.16
C ILE A 36 6.31 -0.96 9.37
N ALA A 37 5.78 -0.70 8.18
CA ALA A 37 5.14 -1.70 7.33
C ALA A 37 6.13 -2.81 6.92
N LEU A 38 7.37 -2.46 6.57
CA LEU A 38 8.43 -3.44 6.32
C LEU A 38 8.70 -4.32 7.55
N LYS A 39 8.83 -3.71 8.73
CA LYS A 39 9.00 -4.45 9.99
C LYS A 39 7.83 -5.40 10.25
N GLU A 40 6.59 -4.99 9.96
CA GLU A 40 5.41 -5.83 10.10
C GLU A 40 5.49 -7.05 9.18
N LEU A 41 5.82 -6.87 7.90
CA LEU A 41 6.02 -7.98 6.95
C LEU A 41 7.14 -8.92 7.37
N LEU A 42 8.32 -8.40 7.68
CA LEU A 42 9.45 -9.21 8.11
C LEU A 42 9.13 -10.04 9.35
N ASN A 43 8.40 -9.44 10.31
CA ASN A 43 7.98 -10.15 11.51
C ASN A 43 6.98 -11.29 11.22
N MET A 44 6.13 -11.18 10.20
CA MET A 44 5.26 -12.28 9.78
C MET A 44 6.07 -13.53 9.39
N ASN A 45 7.20 -13.34 8.71
CA ASN A 45 8.14 -14.43 8.35
C ASN A 45 9.22 -14.66 9.42
N MET A 46 9.00 -14.24 10.67
CA MET A 46 9.92 -14.43 11.80
C MET A 46 11.32 -13.84 11.59
N ILE A 47 11.49 -12.93 10.63
CA ILE A 47 12.75 -12.23 10.35
C ILE A 47 12.82 -11.00 11.26
N LYS A 48 13.83 -10.97 12.14
CA LYS A 48 14.01 -9.84 13.04
C LYS A 48 14.46 -8.60 12.27
N PHE A 49 13.79 -7.46 12.49
CA PHE A 49 14.10 -6.20 11.81
C PHE A 49 15.54 -5.74 12.00
N LEU A 50 16.13 -5.96 13.19
CA LEU A 50 17.53 -5.61 13.49
C LEU A 50 18.53 -6.75 13.16
N SER A 51 18.13 -7.78 12.43
CA SER A 51 19.04 -8.79 11.88
C SER A 51 19.74 -8.27 10.62
N ILE A 52 20.79 -8.95 10.16
CA ILE A 52 21.48 -8.61 8.91
C ILE A 52 20.49 -8.50 7.74
N PRO A 53 19.61 -9.48 7.45
CA PRO A 53 18.62 -9.34 6.39
C PRO A 53 17.67 -8.15 6.60
N GLY A 54 17.22 -7.93 7.83
CA GLY A 54 16.30 -6.82 8.13
C GLY A 54 16.92 -5.45 7.94
N ILE A 55 18.18 -5.26 8.35
CA ILE A 55 18.93 -4.00 8.19
C ILE A 55 19.16 -3.70 6.70
N PHE A 56 19.62 -4.68 5.91
CA PHE A 56 19.81 -4.46 4.48
C PHE A 56 18.49 -4.22 3.74
N SER A 57 17.41 -4.88 4.17
CA SER A 57 16.06 -4.59 3.66
C SER A 57 15.63 -3.15 3.97
N ALA A 58 15.87 -2.66 5.18
CA ALA A 58 15.55 -1.29 5.56
C ALA A 58 16.38 -0.25 4.78
N ILE A 59 17.68 -0.50 4.56
CA ILE A 59 18.54 0.36 3.75
C ILE A 59 18.05 0.40 2.30
N ALA A 60 17.76 -0.75 1.70
CA ALA A 60 17.25 -0.82 0.34
C ALA A 60 15.88 -0.11 0.21
N LEU A 61 14.98 -0.28 1.20
CA LEU A 61 13.71 0.44 1.25
C LEU A 61 13.90 1.96 1.22
N ILE A 62 14.80 2.47 2.06
CA ILE A 62 15.10 3.92 2.11
C ILE A 62 15.61 4.40 0.75
N ILE A 63 16.46 3.64 0.08
CA ILE A 63 17.00 4.00 -1.23
C ILE A 63 15.91 3.96 -2.31
N ILE A 64 15.04 2.93 -2.32
CA ILE A 64 13.93 2.83 -3.28
C ILE A 64 12.98 4.02 -3.16
N MET A 65 12.77 4.52 -1.95
CA MET A 65 11.87 5.63 -1.69
C MET A 65 12.49 7.01 -1.98
N LEU A 66 13.74 7.11 -2.47
CA LEU A 66 14.32 8.39 -2.86
C LEU A 66 13.46 9.06 -3.93
N PRO A 67 13.13 10.36 -3.75
CA PRO A 67 12.30 11.08 -4.71
C PRO A 67 13.04 11.31 -6.02
N GLN A 68 12.38 11.08 -7.15
CA GLN A 68 12.97 11.31 -8.48
C GLN A 68 13.40 12.76 -8.70
N SER A 69 12.80 13.69 -7.98
CA SER A 69 13.18 15.11 -8.01
C SER A 69 14.58 15.39 -7.49
N ALA A 70 15.25 14.42 -6.85
CA ALA A 70 16.64 14.57 -6.38
C ALA A 70 17.68 14.46 -7.52
N GLY A 71 17.29 13.97 -8.70
CA GLY A 71 18.12 13.92 -9.90
C GLY A 71 18.04 12.61 -10.67
N ASP A 72 18.56 12.60 -11.89
CA ASP A 72 18.50 11.46 -12.81
C ASP A 72 19.27 10.21 -12.29
N TRP A 73 20.22 10.42 -11.37
CA TRP A 73 20.99 9.34 -10.73
C TRP A 73 20.14 8.46 -9.82
N VAL A 74 18.95 8.91 -9.40
CA VAL A 74 18.10 8.20 -8.41
C VAL A 74 17.69 6.83 -8.93
N SER A 75 17.19 6.74 -10.17
CA SER A 75 16.75 5.48 -10.77
C SER A 75 17.89 4.44 -10.84
N ASP A 76 19.09 4.89 -11.17
CA ASP A 76 20.27 4.03 -11.23
C ASP A 76 20.67 3.51 -9.84
N VAL A 77 20.63 4.36 -8.82
CA VAL A 77 20.93 3.97 -7.44
C VAL A 77 19.84 3.05 -6.87
N GLN A 78 18.58 3.29 -7.19
CA GLN A 78 17.45 2.41 -6.80
C GLN A 78 17.66 1.00 -7.36
N LEU A 79 17.96 0.87 -8.67
CA LEU A 79 18.23 -0.42 -9.31
C LEU A 79 19.45 -1.11 -8.69
N LYS A 80 20.57 -0.38 -8.55
CA LYS A 80 21.80 -0.90 -7.94
C LYS A 80 21.58 -1.36 -6.50
N SER A 81 20.73 -0.69 -5.73
CA SER A 81 20.42 -1.09 -4.36
C SER A 81 19.69 -2.43 -4.29
N LEU A 82 18.74 -2.68 -5.20
CA LEU A 82 18.06 -3.98 -5.31
C LEU A 82 19.02 -5.10 -5.71
N ILE A 83 19.91 -4.85 -6.65
CA ILE A 83 20.94 -5.81 -7.07
C ILE A 83 21.88 -6.11 -5.91
N ALA A 84 22.40 -5.08 -5.23
CA ALA A 84 23.29 -5.23 -4.08
C ALA A 84 22.61 -5.99 -2.94
N MET A 85 21.36 -5.64 -2.61
CA MET A 85 20.56 -6.35 -1.62
C MET A 85 20.40 -7.83 -1.98
N SER A 86 20.10 -8.14 -3.25
CA SER A 86 19.94 -9.52 -3.72
C SER A 86 21.23 -10.32 -3.51
N PHE A 87 22.40 -9.78 -3.90
CA PHE A 87 23.68 -10.45 -3.70
C PHE A 87 24.02 -10.64 -2.23
N ILE A 88 23.80 -9.63 -1.39
CA ILE A 88 24.03 -9.70 0.05
C ILE A 88 23.15 -10.78 0.70
N LEU A 89 21.85 -10.79 0.41
CA LEU A 89 20.91 -11.75 0.98
C LEU A 89 21.21 -13.18 0.51
N LEU A 90 21.51 -13.38 -0.78
CA LEU A 90 21.90 -14.69 -1.31
C LEU A 90 23.22 -15.17 -0.69
N SER A 91 24.22 -14.29 -0.54
CA SER A 91 25.46 -14.63 0.17
C SER A 91 25.20 -14.99 1.63
N TYR A 92 24.25 -14.30 2.27
CA TYR A 92 23.87 -14.58 3.65
C TYR A 92 23.18 -15.95 3.80
N THR A 93 22.51 -16.48 2.79
CA THR A 93 21.97 -17.85 2.84
C THR A 93 23.09 -18.88 3.06
N VAL A 94 24.22 -18.72 2.36
CA VAL A 94 25.41 -19.58 2.50
C VAL A 94 26.06 -19.40 3.87
N LEU A 95 26.32 -18.14 4.28
CA LEU A 95 26.97 -17.82 5.56
C LEU A 95 26.16 -18.31 6.77
N SER A 96 24.83 -18.28 6.67
CA SER A 96 23.92 -18.75 7.71
C SER A 96 23.75 -20.28 7.71
N LYS A 97 24.39 -21.00 6.79
CA LYS A 97 24.23 -22.46 6.58
C LYS A 97 22.75 -22.81 6.32
N ASN A 98 22.10 -22.07 5.45
CA ASN A 98 20.67 -22.18 5.09
C ASN A 98 19.67 -22.02 6.27
N ARG A 99 20.09 -21.46 7.40
CA ARG A 99 19.13 -21.04 8.46
C ARG A 99 18.26 -19.87 8.00
N PHE A 100 18.80 -19.02 7.18
CA PHE A 100 18.10 -18.04 6.36
C PHE A 100 18.11 -18.61 4.93
N SER A 101 16.94 -18.94 4.42
CA SER A 101 16.78 -19.67 3.16
C SER A 101 16.71 -18.74 1.95
N PHE A 102 16.76 -19.31 0.74
CA PHE A 102 16.47 -18.60 -0.50
C PHE A 102 15.06 -17.97 -0.48
N MET A 103 14.06 -18.69 0.09
CA MET A 103 12.70 -18.18 0.20
C MET A 103 12.62 -16.95 1.12
N ASP A 104 13.40 -16.93 2.21
CA ASP A 104 13.49 -15.76 3.10
C ASP A 104 14.13 -14.57 2.39
N ALA A 105 15.17 -14.81 1.58
CA ALA A 105 15.79 -13.77 0.76
C ALA A 105 14.82 -13.19 -0.28
N ALA A 106 14.09 -14.04 -0.99
CA ALA A 106 13.07 -13.65 -1.94
C ALA A 106 11.91 -12.88 -1.26
N PHE A 107 11.50 -13.32 -0.08
CA PHE A 107 10.49 -12.63 0.72
C PHE A 107 10.96 -11.23 1.15
N CYS A 108 12.20 -11.08 1.61
CA CYS A 108 12.77 -9.77 1.94
C CYS A 108 12.77 -8.83 0.73
N LEU A 109 13.22 -9.33 -0.43
CA LEU A 109 13.29 -8.55 -1.67
C LEU A 109 11.88 -8.10 -2.12
N MET A 110 10.91 -9.02 -2.12
CA MET A 110 9.53 -8.72 -2.48
C MET A 110 8.88 -7.75 -1.46
N SER A 111 9.17 -7.90 -0.17
CA SER A 111 8.67 -7.00 0.87
C SER A 111 9.18 -5.57 0.67
N VAL A 112 10.45 -5.41 0.33
CA VAL A 112 11.06 -4.10 0.05
C VAL A 112 10.46 -3.48 -1.21
N ALA A 113 10.28 -4.24 -2.28
CA ALA A 113 9.65 -3.76 -3.50
C ALA A 113 8.19 -3.35 -3.25
N TYR A 114 7.39 -4.21 -2.62
CA TYR A 114 5.98 -3.99 -2.35
C TYR A 114 5.74 -2.73 -1.49
N VAL A 115 6.40 -2.66 -0.34
CA VAL A 115 6.25 -1.53 0.59
C VAL A 115 6.91 -0.27 0.03
N GLY A 116 8.13 -0.40 -0.51
CA GLY A 116 8.91 0.74 -1.01
C GLY A 116 8.22 1.45 -2.17
N ILE A 117 7.73 0.70 -3.16
CA ILE A 117 7.00 1.26 -4.30
C ILE A 117 5.70 1.92 -3.82
N GLY A 118 4.91 1.25 -2.97
CA GLY A 118 3.66 1.79 -2.46
C GLY A 118 3.83 3.14 -1.76
N PHE A 119 4.77 3.23 -0.81
CA PHE A 119 5.00 4.48 -0.06
C PHE A 119 5.78 5.54 -0.86
N MET A 120 6.65 5.15 -1.80
CA MET A 120 7.25 6.08 -2.75
C MET A 120 6.17 6.81 -3.54
N TYR A 121 5.22 6.08 -4.10
CA TYR A 121 4.12 6.66 -4.85
C TYR A 121 3.09 7.38 -3.98
N PHE A 122 2.97 7.05 -2.69
CA PHE A 122 2.19 7.83 -1.73
C PHE A 122 2.70 9.28 -1.65
N TYR A 123 4.01 9.46 -1.47
CA TYR A 123 4.62 10.78 -1.47
C TYR A 123 4.59 11.44 -2.86
N ALA A 124 4.93 10.69 -3.92
CA ALA A 124 4.96 11.20 -5.28
C ALA A 124 3.59 11.71 -5.73
N THR A 125 2.51 10.95 -5.52
CA THR A 125 1.15 11.35 -5.86
C THR A 125 0.76 12.67 -5.18
N ARG A 126 1.10 12.85 -3.90
CA ARG A 126 0.82 14.10 -3.19
C ARG A 126 1.64 15.28 -3.73
N SER A 127 2.85 15.02 -4.24
CA SER A 127 3.71 16.06 -4.84
C SER A 127 3.18 16.60 -6.16
N TYR A 128 2.43 15.80 -6.93
CA TYR A 128 1.70 16.26 -8.12
C TYR A 128 0.51 17.14 -7.76
N GLY A 129 -0.11 16.93 -6.60
CA GLY A 129 -1.23 17.76 -6.14
C GLY A 129 -2.08 17.07 -5.07
N LEU A 130 -2.67 17.89 -4.18
CA LEU A 130 -3.55 17.37 -3.14
C LEU A 130 -4.77 16.64 -3.72
N HIS A 131 -5.31 17.10 -4.83
CA HIS A 131 -6.50 16.51 -5.45
C HIS A 131 -6.24 15.08 -5.97
N TYR A 132 -5.03 14.75 -6.44
CA TYR A 132 -4.70 13.39 -6.89
C TYR A 132 -4.66 12.38 -5.74
N ILE A 133 -4.05 12.76 -4.63
CA ILE A 133 -4.03 11.87 -3.47
C ILE A 133 -5.42 11.73 -2.84
N LEU A 134 -6.22 12.78 -2.81
CA LEU A 134 -7.62 12.73 -2.37
C LEU A 134 -8.47 11.85 -3.31
N PHE A 135 -8.23 11.93 -4.62
CA PHE A 135 -8.89 11.06 -5.60
C PHE A 135 -8.64 9.58 -5.29
N ALA A 136 -7.37 9.20 -5.03
CA ALA A 136 -7.03 7.83 -4.63
C ALA A 136 -7.72 7.41 -3.32
N PHE A 137 -7.70 8.27 -2.28
CA PHE A 137 -8.35 7.97 -1.01
C PHE A 137 -9.86 7.80 -1.15
N LEU A 138 -10.52 8.68 -1.89
CA LEU A 138 -11.96 8.59 -2.11
C LEU A 138 -12.35 7.34 -2.89
N ILE A 139 -11.57 6.96 -3.94
CA ILE A 139 -11.80 5.72 -4.67
C ILE A 139 -11.75 4.52 -3.71
N VAL A 140 -10.68 4.38 -2.93
CA VAL A 140 -10.53 3.26 -1.99
C VAL A 140 -11.66 3.24 -0.98
N TRP A 141 -11.95 4.38 -0.33
CA TRP A 141 -13.00 4.44 0.71
C TRP A 141 -14.40 4.17 0.17
N LEU A 142 -14.74 4.70 -1.02
CA LEU A 142 -16.05 4.41 -1.61
C LEU A 142 -16.13 2.97 -2.13
N THR A 143 -15.03 2.42 -2.67
CA THR A 143 -14.94 1.01 -3.04
C THR A 143 -15.20 0.11 -1.83
N ASP A 144 -14.51 0.33 -0.71
CA ASP A 144 -14.63 -0.49 0.50
C ASP A 144 -16.03 -0.35 1.12
N THR A 145 -16.55 0.88 1.17
CA THR A 145 -17.89 1.15 1.69
C THR A 145 -18.96 0.48 0.83
N GLY A 146 -18.87 0.62 -0.49
CA GLY A 146 -19.75 -0.03 -1.44
C GLY A 146 -19.67 -1.55 -1.35
N ALA A 147 -18.45 -2.10 -1.31
CA ALA A 147 -18.22 -3.53 -1.16
C ALA A 147 -18.83 -4.08 0.14
N TYR A 148 -18.71 -3.35 1.24
CA TYR A 148 -19.30 -3.72 2.50
C TYR A 148 -20.83 -3.68 2.46
N ILE A 149 -21.43 -2.59 1.96
CA ILE A 149 -22.89 -2.39 1.93
C ILE A 149 -23.54 -3.44 1.01
N PHE A 150 -23.08 -3.53 -0.25
CA PHE A 150 -23.67 -4.46 -1.22
C PHE A 150 -23.36 -5.91 -0.87
N GLY A 151 -22.17 -6.19 -0.36
CA GLY A 151 -21.81 -7.52 0.14
C GLY A 151 -22.68 -7.98 1.31
N ARG A 152 -23.06 -7.07 2.21
CA ARG A 152 -23.93 -7.38 3.34
C ARG A 152 -25.40 -7.52 2.94
N LEU A 153 -25.89 -6.68 2.02
CA LEU A 153 -27.32 -6.66 1.64
C LEU A 153 -27.66 -7.71 0.58
N MET A 154 -26.75 -7.96 -0.36
CA MET A 154 -27.03 -8.77 -1.54
C MET A 154 -26.06 -9.94 -1.73
N GLY A 155 -25.00 -10.05 -0.90
CA GLY A 155 -23.93 -11.02 -1.07
C GLY A 155 -24.42 -12.47 -0.92
N LYS A 156 -24.38 -13.23 -2.00
CA LYS A 156 -24.72 -14.64 -2.08
C LYS A 156 -23.51 -15.50 -2.46
N HIS A 157 -22.67 -14.99 -3.34
CA HIS A 157 -21.52 -15.73 -3.89
C HIS A 157 -20.22 -15.23 -3.27
N LYS A 158 -19.47 -16.17 -2.66
CA LYS A 158 -18.16 -15.82 -2.06
C LYS A 158 -17.15 -15.55 -3.16
N LEU A 159 -16.32 -14.49 -2.97
CA LEU A 159 -15.30 -14.09 -3.93
C LEU A 159 -14.04 -15.00 -3.80
N TRP A 160 -13.46 -15.07 -2.59
CA TRP A 160 -12.28 -15.89 -2.29
C TRP A 160 -12.34 -16.46 -0.87
N PRO A 161 -13.07 -17.58 -0.66
CA PRO A 161 -13.34 -18.14 0.68
C PRO A 161 -12.10 -18.42 1.52
N VAL A 162 -11.02 -18.89 0.88
CA VAL A 162 -9.76 -19.29 1.55
C VAL A 162 -8.99 -18.07 2.09
N ILE A 163 -9.00 -16.96 1.35
CA ILE A 163 -8.24 -15.75 1.69
C ILE A 163 -9.08 -14.82 2.56
N SER A 164 -10.30 -14.48 2.09
CA SER A 164 -11.22 -13.57 2.76
C SER A 164 -12.65 -14.11 2.72
N PRO A 165 -13.09 -14.87 3.75
CA PRO A 165 -14.38 -15.57 3.76
C PRO A 165 -15.59 -14.64 3.75
N ASN A 166 -15.42 -13.37 4.05
CA ASN A 166 -16.52 -12.40 4.12
C ASN A 166 -16.74 -11.64 2.81
N LYS A 167 -15.75 -11.60 1.89
CA LYS A 167 -15.89 -10.91 0.61
C LYS A 167 -16.80 -11.69 -0.35
N THR A 168 -17.65 -10.96 -1.08
CA THR A 168 -18.61 -11.50 -2.04
C THR A 168 -18.45 -10.87 -3.41
N ILE A 169 -18.88 -11.56 -4.48
CA ILE A 169 -18.86 -11.05 -5.84
C ILE A 169 -19.77 -9.83 -5.97
N GLU A 170 -20.93 -9.86 -5.34
CA GLU A 170 -21.90 -8.76 -5.35
C GLU A 170 -21.31 -7.52 -4.63
N GLY A 171 -20.55 -7.75 -3.54
CA GLY A 171 -19.83 -6.70 -2.86
C GLY A 171 -18.72 -6.11 -3.75
N PHE A 172 -17.95 -6.97 -4.44
CA PHE A 172 -16.91 -6.53 -5.38
C PHE A 172 -17.48 -5.60 -6.46
N ILE A 173 -18.58 -5.99 -7.12
CA ILE A 173 -19.26 -5.19 -8.14
C ILE A 173 -19.85 -3.90 -7.52
N GLY A 174 -20.48 -4.00 -6.34
CA GLY A 174 -21.00 -2.84 -5.62
C GLY A 174 -19.93 -1.81 -5.29
N GLY A 175 -18.72 -2.25 -4.91
CA GLY A 175 -17.57 -1.38 -4.71
C GLY A 175 -17.18 -0.64 -5.98
N LEU A 176 -17.11 -1.34 -7.13
CA LEU A 176 -16.81 -0.72 -8.43
C LEU A 176 -17.83 0.36 -8.79
N ILE A 177 -19.13 0.08 -8.63
CA ILE A 177 -20.21 1.04 -8.94
C ILE A 177 -20.09 2.28 -8.03
N CYS A 178 -19.86 2.09 -6.74
CA CYS A 178 -19.73 3.20 -5.79
C CYS A 178 -18.49 4.06 -6.10
N SER A 179 -17.39 3.47 -6.53
CA SER A 179 -16.17 4.23 -6.86
C SER A 179 -16.36 5.20 -8.02
N LEU A 180 -17.25 4.90 -8.97
CA LEU A 180 -17.55 5.77 -10.12
C LEU A 180 -18.18 7.12 -9.73
N ILE A 181 -18.70 7.24 -8.52
CA ILE A 181 -19.19 8.52 -8.00
C ILE A 181 -18.03 9.51 -7.83
N VAL A 182 -16.83 9.03 -7.51
CA VAL A 182 -15.66 9.89 -7.23
C VAL A 182 -15.30 10.79 -8.42
N PRO A 183 -15.02 10.28 -9.62
CA PRO A 183 -14.69 11.14 -10.76
C PRO A 183 -15.84 12.05 -11.15
N LEU A 184 -17.09 11.58 -11.07
CA LEU A 184 -18.27 12.39 -11.41
C LEU A 184 -18.41 13.62 -10.49
N VAL A 185 -18.13 13.45 -9.20
CA VAL A 185 -18.17 14.56 -8.23
C VAL A 185 -16.93 15.43 -8.32
N MET A 186 -15.75 14.84 -8.40
CA MET A 186 -14.50 15.62 -8.38
C MET A 186 -14.30 16.49 -9.61
N MET A 187 -14.83 16.12 -10.78
CA MET A 187 -14.78 16.95 -11.98
C MET A 187 -15.47 18.31 -11.85
N PHE A 188 -16.38 18.48 -10.88
CA PHE A 188 -16.96 19.81 -10.60
C PHE A 188 -16.00 20.75 -9.88
N PHE A 189 -14.94 20.22 -9.25
CA PHE A 189 -14.01 20.98 -8.42
C PHE A 189 -12.59 20.99 -8.96
N VAL A 190 -12.24 19.99 -9.78
CA VAL A 190 -10.88 19.76 -10.28
C VAL A 190 -10.91 19.42 -11.76
N ASP A 191 -10.11 20.13 -12.55
CA ASP A 191 -9.86 19.75 -13.94
C ASP A 191 -8.69 18.76 -13.99
N PHE A 192 -9.01 17.52 -14.34
CA PHE A 192 -7.99 16.47 -14.53
C PHE A 192 -7.36 16.53 -15.94
N HIS A 193 -7.78 17.44 -16.81
CA HIS A 193 -7.38 17.55 -18.22
C HIS A 193 -7.57 16.26 -19.03
N LEU A 194 -8.48 15.41 -18.60
CA LEU A 194 -8.81 14.12 -19.22
C LEU A 194 -10.29 14.06 -19.63
N ASN A 195 -10.54 13.25 -20.66
CA ASN A 195 -11.91 12.89 -21.02
C ASN A 195 -12.55 12.07 -19.89
N ILE A 196 -13.84 12.36 -19.59
CA ILE A 196 -14.59 11.68 -18.53
C ILE A 196 -14.56 10.15 -18.69
N TRP A 197 -14.69 9.63 -19.90
CA TRP A 197 -14.70 8.19 -20.17
C TRP A 197 -13.36 7.54 -19.77
N LEU A 198 -12.25 8.22 -20.06
CA LEU A 198 -10.93 7.75 -19.65
C LEU A 198 -10.77 7.79 -18.12
N LEU A 199 -11.25 8.86 -17.47
CA LEU A 199 -11.20 8.97 -16.02
C LEU A 199 -12.07 7.92 -15.32
N LEU A 200 -13.24 7.59 -15.87
CA LEU A 200 -14.08 6.49 -15.41
C LEU A 200 -13.37 5.14 -15.56
N LEU A 201 -12.74 4.89 -16.72
CA LEU A 201 -11.96 3.67 -16.95
C LEU A 201 -10.81 3.52 -15.95
N ILE A 202 -10.04 4.59 -15.75
CA ILE A 202 -8.96 4.63 -14.75
C ILE A 202 -9.52 4.32 -13.35
N THR A 203 -10.65 4.92 -12.98
CA THR A 203 -11.31 4.66 -11.69
C THR A 203 -11.69 3.20 -11.50
N ILE A 204 -12.25 2.56 -12.53
CA ILE A 204 -12.56 1.12 -12.49
C ILE A 204 -11.30 0.31 -12.26
N ILE A 205 -10.22 0.58 -13.00
CA ILE A 205 -8.94 -0.12 -12.85
C ILE A 205 -8.41 0.07 -11.42
N LEU A 206 -8.38 1.30 -10.93
CA LEU A 206 -7.91 1.58 -9.56
C LEU A 206 -8.75 0.88 -8.49
N SER A 207 -10.08 0.85 -8.65
CA SER A 207 -10.98 0.17 -7.72
C SER A 207 -10.78 -1.36 -7.74
N VAL A 208 -10.60 -1.97 -8.91
CA VAL A 208 -10.25 -3.40 -9.04
C VAL A 208 -8.95 -3.71 -8.33
N PHE A 209 -7.90 -2.94 -8.62
CA PHE A 209 -6.57 -3.17 -8.03
C PHE A 209 -6.51 -2.80 -6.55
N GLY A 210 -7.31 -1.86 -6.06
CA GLY A 210 -7.47 -1.60 -4.63
C GLY A 210 -8.03 -2.82 -3.89
N GLN A 211 -9.10 -3.43 -4.43
CA GLN A 211 -9.66 -4.65 -3.87
C GLN A 211 -8.70 -5.85 -3.96
N LEU A 212 -7.87 -5.94 -5.01
CA LEU A 212 -6.81 -6.94 -5.13
C LEU A 212 -5.70 -6.70 -4.10
N GLY A 213 -5.32 -5.46 -3.83
CA GLY A 213 -4.31 -5.10 -2.82
C GLY A 213 -4.69 -5.61 -1.43
N ASP A 214 -5.93 -5.36 -0.98
CA ASP A 214 -6.47 -5.91 0.27
C ASP A 214 -6.47 -7.47 0.25
N LEU A 215 -6.84 -8.09 -0.87
CA LEU A 215 -6.79 -9.55 -0.99
C LEU A 215 -5.35 -10.09 -0.93
N VAL A 216 -4.38 -9.41 -1.51
CA VAL A 216 -2.96 -9.78 -1.46
C VAL A 216 -2.45 -9.74 -0.02
N GLU A 217 -2.72 -8.66 0.71
CA GLU A 217 -2.32 -8.54 2.12
C GLU A 217 -3.05 -9.57 3.00
N SER A 218 -4.33 -9.79 2.74
CA SER A 218 -5.10 -10.88 3.36
C SER A 218 -4.48 -12.24 3.08
N GLY A 219 -3.98 -12.50 1.86
CA GLY A 219 -3.27 -13.71 1.46
C GLY A 219 -1.98 -13.89 2.26
N PHE A 220 -1.18 -12.83 2.43
CA PHE A 220 0.02 -12.88 3.28
C PHE A 220 -0.32 -13.27 4.71
N LYS A 221 -1.33 -12.62 5.30
CA LYS A 221 -1.78 -12.94 6.67
C LYS A 221 -2.20 -14.41 6.82
N ARG A 222 -2.91 -14.98 5.84
CA ARG A 222 -3.30 -16.40 5.86
C ARG A 222 -2.11 -17.32 5.73
N HIS A 223 -1.17 -17.00 4.81
CA HIS A 223 0.04 -17.79 4.61
C HIS A 223 0.87 -17.91 5.90
N PHE A 224 1.02 -16.81 6.63
CA PHE A 224 1.79 -16.76 7.88
C PHE A 224 0.96 -17.07 9.15
N GLY A 225 -0.31 -17.44 9.01
CA GLY A 225 -1.18 -17.81 10.14
C GLY A 225 -1.50 -16.65 11.10
N VAL A 226 -1.39 -15.39 10.62
CA VAL A 226 -1.72 -14.21 11.42
C VAL A 226 -3.04 -13.59 10.95
N LYS A 227 -3.64 -12.76 11.79
CA LYS A 227 -4.87 -12.03 11.47
C LYS A 227 -4.61 -10.59 11.08
N ASP A 228 -3.74 -9.91 11.78
CA ASP A 228 -3.40 -8.52 11.59
C ASP A 228 -1.90 -8.43 11.27
N SER A 229 -1.49 -7.46 10.44
CA SER A 229 -0.08 -7.27 10.04
C SER A 229 0.82 -6.86 11.22
N GLY A 230 0.24 -6.13 12.17
CA GLY A 230 0.92 -5.63 13.35
C GLY A 230 -0.03 -5.25 14.47
N LYS A 231 0.51 -4.61 15.51
CA LYS A 231 -0.24 -4.16 16.70
C LYS A 231 0.00 -2.69 17.03
N ILE A 232 0.57 -1.91 16.09
CA ILE A 232 0.98 -0.52 16.35
C ILE A 232 -0.23 0.40 16.54
N LEU A 233 -1.36 0.07 15.90
CA LEU A 233 -2.62 0.79 16.04
C LEU A 233 -3.60 -0.04 16.89
N PRO A 234 -3.73 0.25 18.20
CA PRO A 234 -4.58 -0.55 19.09
C PRO A 234 -6.01 -0.66 18.57
N GLY A 235 -6.44 -1.92 18.29
CA GLY A 235 -7.74 -2.24 17.74
C GLY A 235 -7.92 -2.01 16.25
N HIS A 236 -6.87 -1.53 15.54
CA HIS A 236 -6.86 -1.33 14.07
C HIS A 236 -5.80 -2.17 13.35
N GLY A 237 -4.98 -2.94 14.07
CA GLY A 237 -3.92 -3.74 13.46
C GLY A 237 -2.63 -2.96 13.23
N GLY A 238 -1.95 -3.26 12.14
CA GLY A 238 -0.70 -2.62 11.73
C GLY A 238 -0.92 -1.44 10.77
N ILE A 239 0.19 -0.85 10.36
CA ILE A 239 0.23 0.17 9.31
C ILE A 239 -0.12 -0.45 7.96
N LEU A 240 0.39 -1.65 7.68
CA LEU A 240 0.12 -2.34 6.43
C LEU A 240 -1.37 -2.63 6.25
N ASP A 241 -2.09 -3.05 7.33
CA ASP A 241 -3.54 -3.23 7.34
C ASP A 241 -4.35 -1.96 6.97
N ARG A 242 -3.73 -0.79 6.94
CA ARG A 242 -4.36 0.50 6.60
C ARG A 242 -3.97 1.01 5.22
N PHE A 243 -2.90 0.48 4.66
CA PHE A 243 -2.36 0.90 3.37
C PHE A 243 -2.37 -0.21 2.31
N ASP A 244 -2.88 -1.39 2.61
CA ASP A 244 -2.93 -2.57 1.73
C ASP A 244 -3.48 -2.26 0.32
N SER A 245 -4.66 -1.66 0.22
CA SER A 245 -5.25 -1.22 -1.04
C SER A 245 -4.39 -0.15 -1.74
N PHE A 246 -3.81 0.76 -0.95
CA PHE A 246 -3.01 1.87 -1.48
C PHE A 246 -1.68 1.42 -2.08
N MET A 247 -1.12 0.27 -1.63
CA MET A 247 0.09 -0.32 -2.22
C MET A 247 -0.07 -0.62 -3.71
N PHE A 248 -1.30 -0.84 -4.18
CA PHE A 248 -1.61 -1.06 -5.59
C PHE A 248 -2.16 0.20 -6.27
N VAL A 249 -3.06 0.90 -5.60
CA VAL A 249 -3.76 2.06 -6.18
C VAL A 249 -2.81 3.20 -6.51
N LEU A 250 -1.88 3.54 -5.61
CA LEU A 250 -1.01 4.70 -5.81
C LEU A 250 0.01 4.54 -6.94
N PRO A 251 0.71 3.39 -7.07
CA PRO A 251 1.56 3.15 -8.24
C PRO A 251 0.78 3.20 -9.55
N LEU A 252 -0.39 2.56 -9.60
CA LEU A 252 -1.22 2.52 -10.81
C LEU A 252 -1.78 3.91 -11.16
N LEU A 253 -2.20 4.69 -10.17
CA LEU A 253 -2.65 6.05 -10.40
C LEU A 253 -1.54 6.90 -11.07
N ASN A 254 -0.29 6.75 -10.58
CA ASN A 254 0.84 7.45 -11.18
C ASN A 254 1.05 7.03 -12.63
N ILE A 255 1.06 5.74 -12.92
CA ILE A 255 1.27 5.21 -14.28
C ILE A 255 0.15 5.62 -15.22
N LEU A 256 -1.11 5.56 -14.78
CA LEU A 256 -2.28 5.75 -15.63
C LEU A 256 -2.74 7.21 -15.76
N LEU A 257 -2.37 8.07 -14.82
CA LEU A 257 -2.90 9.44 -14.77
C LEU A 257 -1.80 10.50 -14.80
N LEU A 258 -0.69 10.28 -14.12
CA LEU A 258 0.31 11.32 -13.86
C LEU A 258 1.53 11.26 -14.79
N GLN A 259 1.69 10.16 -15.52
CA GLN A 259 2.76 9.97 -16.50
C GLN A 259 2.25 10.00 -17.96
N MET A 260 0.94 10.24 -18.15
CA MET A 260 0.35 10.57 -19.45
C MET A 260 0.50 12.08 -19.74
#